data_669c65711faf847ce931a39a25c5c6f9
#
_entry.id   669c65711faf847ce931a39a25c5c6f9
#
_cell.length_a   1.000
_cell.length_b   1.000
_cell.length_c   1.000
_cell.angle_alpha   90.00
_cell.angle_beta   90.00
_cell.angle_gamma   90.00
#
_symmetry.space_group_name_H-M   'P 1'
#
loop_
_entity.id
_entity.type
_entity.pdbx_description
1 polymer ?
#
loop_
_entity_poly.entity_id
_entity_poly.type
_entity_poly.pdbx_seq_one_letter_code
_entity_poly.pdbx_strand_id
1 'polypeptide(L)'
;MMLGSILNPVNSSIIAVALVPIAAAFGAPTSETAWLVSSLYLATSIGQPLIGRLVDTFGPRRLFLVGAVLTLIAGLVGTFAPSIGVLVVARVVLGFGTCAGYPAAMYLIRSESARTGIASPAGVLTALSVTTQTIAVIGPTLGGVLIGLGGWRATFAVNVPLGLACIVLGLLVLPRTEAVRPGAAGPRTRLRIDLVGILLFAATLVSLLLYLMDLGLGTLWLLGITVLAAAAFALRELRAADPFIDVRVFAGNVPLLVTYARGVVAATVSYCFLYGVTQWMEDGRGLSASTTGLVLLPVFAAGIVVSTLTGRRPEVRLKLVVGAVSQVVACALLLFVQADAAVWFLVVVAVVFGIPQGLVNLAIQNTLFHQADPARMGASSGLLRTFMYLGAMLASSGSAAFFGARATTAGLHELAVFMLVAAGILLVLTVADRSLRGVVPRG
;
A
#
# COMPACT_ATOMS: atom_id res chain seq x y z
N MET A 1 -16.34 -6.70 -9.10
CA MET A 1 -15.71 -6.22 -7.86
C MET A 1 -14.23 -6.57 -7.74
N MET A 2 -13.83 -7.82 -8.01
CA MET A 2 -12.40 -8.21 -7.97
C MET A 2 -11.53 -7.29 -8.85
N LEU A 3 -11.98 -6.99 -10.08
CA LEU A 3 -11.24 -6.09 -10.98
C LEU A 3 -10.95 -4.72 -10.36
N GLY A 4 -11.93 -4.10 -9.68
CA GLY A 4 -11.70 -2.81 -9.00
C GLY A 4 -10.74 -2.89 -7.81
N SER A 5 -10.77 -4.00 -7.08
CA SER A 5 -9.90 -4.19 -5.90
C SER A 5 -8.43 -4.40 -6.27
N ILE A 6 -8.14 -4.82 -7.50
CA ILE A 6 -6.76 -5.02 -7.98
C ILE A 6 -6.14 -3.76 -8.59
N LEU A 7 -6.94 -2.71 -8.88
CA LEU A 7 -6.42 -1.50 -9.53
C LEU A 7 -5.30 -0.83 -8.74
N ASN A 8 -5.44 -0.76 -7.40
CA ASN A 8 -4.39 -0.17 -6.56
C ASN A 8 -3.12 -1.06 -6.52
N PRO A 9 -3.18 -2.37 -6.21
CA PRO A 9 -2.02 -3.26 -6.28
C PRO A 9 -1.31 -3.26 -7.63
N VAL A 10 -2.04 -3.28 -8.75
CA VAL A 10 -1.45 -3.21 -10.09
C VAL A 10 -0.64 -1.94 -10.25
N ASN A 11 -1.24 -0.79 -9.97
CA ASN A 11 -0.61 0.51 -10.19
C ASN A 11 0.54 0.81 -9.24
N SER A 12 0.50 0.28 -8.02
CA SER A 12 1.57 0.44 -7.06
C SER A 12 2.77 -0.46 -7.35
N SER A 13 2.58 -1.59 -8.00
CA SER A 13 3.67 -2.50 -8.34
C SER A 13 4.27 -2.27 -9.73
N ILE A 14 3.45 -1.95 -10.74
CA ILE A 14 3.93 -1.62 -12.10
C ILE A 14 4.88 -0.42 -12.09
N ILE A 15 4.60 0.60 -11.27
CA ILE A 15 5.42 1.82 -11.23
C ILE A 15 6.87 1.55 -10.82
N ALA A 16 7.13 0.48 -10.05
CA ALA A 16 8.46 0.17 -9.56
C ALA A 16 9.51 0.07 -10.69
N VAL A 17 9.14 -0.58 -11.79
CA VAL A 17 10.00 -0.75 -12.98
C VAL A 17 9.87 0.39 -14.00
N ALA A 18 9.00 1.36 -13.74
CA ALA A 18 8.81 2.52 -14.62
C ALA A 18 9.56 3.77 -14.16
N LEU A 19 10.04 3.81 -12.91
CA LEU A 19 10.67 5.01 -12.35
C LEU A 19 11.92 5.44 -13.13
N VAL A 20 12.82 4.50 -13.43
CA VAL A 20 14.06 4.77 -14.16
C VAL A 20 13.79 5.17 -15.61
N PRO A 21 12.96 4.44 -16.39
CA PRO A 21 12.55 4.90 -17.74
C PRO A 21 11.88 6.28 -17.75
N ILE A 22 11.09 6.62 -16.72
CA ILE A 22 10.48 7.96 -16.61
C ILE A 22 11.56 9.02 -16.31
N ALA A 23 12.45 8.74 -15.35
CA ALA A 23 13.57 9.61 -15.02
C ALA A 23 14.40 9.94 -16.26
N ALA A 24 14.78 8.92 -17.03
CA ALA A 24 15.53 9.06 -18.27
C ALA A 24 14.77 9.89 -19.33
N ALA A 25 13.46 9.69 -19.48
CA ALA A 25 12.65 10.38 -20.47
C ALA A 25 12.50 11.88 -20.18
N PHE A 26 12.52 12.30 -18.92
CA PHE A 26 12.37 13.69 -18.51
C PHE A 26 13.69 14.34 -18.03
N GLY A 27 14.80 13.60 -18.00
CA GLY A 27 16.07 14.09 -17.45
C GLY A 27 16.02 14.43 -15.96
N ALA A 28 15.17 13.71 -15.21
CA ALA A 28 14.87 14.01 -13.82
C ALA A 28 15.67 13.12 -12.84
N PRO A 29 16.06 13.66 -11.68
CA PRO A 29 16.72 12.87 -10.64
C PRO A 29 15.75 11.88 -9.98
N THR A 30 16.31 10.85 -9.31
CA THR A 30 15.54 9.84 -8.57
C THR A 30 14.62 10.48 -7.50
N SER A 31 15.06 11.59 -6.89
CA SER A 31 14.26 12.36 -5.93
C SER A 31 12.95 12.89 -6.49
N GLU A 32 12.92 13.30 -7.76
CA GLU A 32 11.68 13.76 -8.41
C GLU A 32 10.75 12.58 -8.75
N THR A 33 11.29 11.45 -9.21
CA THR A 33 10.46 10.28 -9.52
C THR A 33 9.87 9.62 -8.28
N ALA A 34 10.47 9.80 -7.10
CA ALA A 34 9.92 9.35 -5.83
C ALA A 34 8.52 9.95 -5.55
N TRP A 35 8.23 11.15 -6.08
CA TRP A 35 6.89 11.74 -6.00
C TRP A 35 5.82 10.90 -6.69
N LEU A 36 6.16 10.15 -7.73
CA LEU A 36 5.20 9.28 -8.44
C LEU A 36 4.70 8.14 -7.54
N VAL A 37 5.54 7.68 -6.63
CA VAL A 37 5.17 6.67 -5.62
C VAL A 37 4.40 7.33 -4.47
N SER A 38 5.01 8.35 -3.87
CA SER A 38 4.49 9.01 -2.67
C SER A 38 3.14 9.67 -2.90
N SER A 39 2.91 10.32 -4.05
CA SER A 39 1.64 10.98 -4.36
C SER A 39 0.45 10.03 -4.47
N LEU A 40 0.66 8.82 -5.02
CA LEU A 40 -0.39 7.80 -5.04
C LEU A 40 -0.76 7.38 -3.62
N TYR A 41 0.25 7.07 -2.80
CA TYR A 41 0.00 6.59 -1.44
C TYR A 41 -0.54 7.68 -0.53
N LEU A 42 -0.12 8.93 -0.71
CA LEU A 42 -0.68 10.08 -0.03
C LEU A 42 -2.19 10.22 -0.34
N ALA A 43 -2.54 10.25 -1.63
CA ALA A 43 -3.93 10.33 -2.07
C ALA A 43 -4.75 9.13 -1.57
N THR A 44 -4.18 7.92 -1.61
CA THR A 44 -4.84 6.71 -1.14
C THR A 44 -5.03 6.72 0.38
N SER A 45 -4.04 7.20 1.15
CA SER A 45 -4.12 7.29 2.62
C SER A 45 -5.23 8.23 3.09
N ILE A 46 -5.45 9.32 2.36
CA ILE A 46 -6.53 10.27 2.63
C ILE A 46 -7.87 9.73 2.10
N GLY A 47 -7.83 9.15 0.90
CA GLY A 47 -9.03 8.70 0.19
C GLY A 47 -9.68 7.47 0.80
N GLN A 48 -8.92 6.52 1.32
CA GLN A 48 -9.46 5.24 1.84
C GLN A 48 -10.51 5.42 2.96
N PRO A 49 -10.24 6.16 4.05
CA PRO A 49 -11.23 6.38 5.09
C PRO A 49 -12.45 7.18 4.59
N LEU A 50 -12.21 8.18 3.73
CA LEU A 50 -13.26 9.01 3.15
C LEU A 50 -14.20 8.19 2.26
N ILE A 51 -13.64 7.47 1.31
CA ILE A 51 -14.42 6.66 0.36
C ILE A 51 -15.16 5.54 1.09
N GLY A 52 -14.60 4.93 2.11
CA GLY A 52 -15.28 3.94 2.94
C GLY A 52 -16.61 4.48 3.49
N ARG A 53 -16.60 5.69 4.08
CA ARG A 53 -17.81 6.37 4.57
C ARG A 53 -18.79 6.75 3.45
N LEU A 54 -18.25 7.23 2.33
CA LEU A 54 -19.08 7.57 1.16
C LEU A 54 -19.77 6.33 0.57
N VAL A 55 -19.12 5.17 0.58
CA VAL A 55 -19.71 3.88 0.16
C VAL A 55 -20.89 3.51 1.06
N ASP A 56 -20.75 3.66 2.37
CA ASP A 56 -21.84 3.36 3.32
C ASP A 56 -23.04 4.30 3.13
N THR A 57 -22.81 5.54 2.69
CA THR A 57 -23.87 6.55 2.53
C THR A 57 -24.50 6.55 1.16
N PHE A 58 -23.71 6.60 0.09
CA PHE A 58 -24.17 6.74 -1.29
C PHE A 58 -24.29 5.39 -2.04
N GLY A 59 -23.82 4.32 -1.40
CA GLY A 59 -23.84 2.97 -1.93
C GLY A 59 -22.62 2.62 -2.78
N PRO A 60 -22.30 1.31 -2.84
CA PRO A 60 -21.07 0.80 -3.45
C PRO A 60 -20.99 1.03 -4.96
N ARG A 61 -22.12 0.93 -5.69
CA ARG A 61 -22.15 1.07 -7.14
C ARG A 61 -21.70 2.45 -7.61
N ARG A 62 -22.25 3.51 -6.99
CA ARG A 62 -21.92 4.91 -7.39
C ARG A 62 -20.47 5.21 -7.19
N LEU A 63 -19.95 4.90 -5.99
CA LEU A 63 -18.56 5.18 -5.65
C LEU A 63 -17.58 4.35 -6.49
N PHE A 64 -17.91 3.09 -6.76
CA PHE A 64 -17.14 2.24 -7.67
C PHE A 64 -17.04 2.82 -9.08
N LEU A 65 -18.17 3.30 -9.65
CA LEU A 65 -18.18 3.91 -10.99
C LEU A 65 -17.40 5.22 -11.03
N VAL A 66 -17.55 6.08 -10.01
CA VAL A 66 -16.74 7.31 -9.89
C VAL A 66 -15.24 6.97 -9.81
N GLY A 67 -14.86 5.99 -8.99
CA GLY A 67 -13.48 5.51 -8.91
C GLY A 67 -12.94 4.98 -10.23
N ALA A 68 -13.75 4.23 -10.96
CA ALA A 68 -13.39 3.69 -12.28
C ALA A 68 -13.20 4.81 -13.33
N VAL A 69 -14.06 5.85 -13.32
CA VAL A 69 -13.91 7.04 -14.17
C VAL A 69 -12.63 7.81 -13.82
N LEU A 70 -12.34 8.03 -12.54
CA LEU A 70 -11.11 8.66 -12.11
C LEU A 70 -9.86 7.86 -12.55
N THR A 71 -9.92 6.54 -12.46
CA THR A 71 -8.84 5.66 -12.94
C THR A 71 -8.63 5.79 -14.45
N LEU A 72 -9.71 5.84 -15.24
CA LEU A 72 -9.67 6.08 -16.69
C LEU A 72 -9.02 7.43 -17.01
N ILE A 73 -9.48 8.50 -16.34
CA ILE A 73 -8.92 9.85 -16.52
C ILE A 73 -7.44 9.88 -16.16
N ALA A 74 -7.06 9.29 -15.04
CA ALA A 74 -5.66 9.21 -14.62
C ALA A 74 -4.79 8.45 -15.64
N GLY A 75 -5.32 7.37 -16.21
CA GLY A 75 -4.67 6.63 -17.28
C GLY A 75 -4.42 7.48 -18.52
N LEU A 76 -5.43 8.23 -18.97
CA LEU A 76 -5.31 9.17 -20.12
C LEU A 76 -4.31 10.29 -19.82
N VAL A 77 -4.47 10.98 -18.68
CA VAL A 77 -3.56 12.08 -18.27
C VAL A 77 -2.12 11.60 -18.18
N GLY A 78 -1.88 10.43 -17.56
CA GLY A 78 -0.54 9.87 -17.42
C GLY A 78 0.08 9.44 -18.75
N THR A 79 -0.71 8.88 -19.67
CA THR A 79 -0.24 8.46 -21.00
C THR A 79 0.25 9.63 -21.83
N PHE A 80 -0.44 10.76 -21.78
CA PHE A 80 -0.13 11.96 -22.55
C PHE A 80 0.64 13.02 -21.75
N ALA A 81 1.15 12.69 -20.58
CA ALA A 81 1.83 13.63 -19.70
C ALA A 81 3.08 14.23 -20.35
N PRO A 82 3.17 15.59 -20.42
CA PRO A 82 4.33 16.29 -20.95
C PRO A 82 5.43 16.54 -19.90
N SER A 83 5.16 16.31 -18.62
CA SER A 83 6.09 16.54 -17.51
C SER A 83 5.83 15.63 -16.31
N ILE A 84 6.81 15.50 -15.42
CA ILE A 84 6.67 14.74 -14.16
C ILE A 84 5.57 15.33 -13.28
N GLY A 85 5.42 16.64 -13.22
CA GLY A 85 4.35 17.28 -12.46
C GLY A 85 2.95 16.81 -12.89
N VAL A 86 2.72 16.65 -14.19
CA VAL A 86 1.45 16.11 -14.72
C VAL A 86 1.31 14.62 -14.37
N LEU A 87 2.40 13.85 -14.37
CA LEU A 87 2.38 12.46 -13.90
C LEU A 87 2.04 12.37 -12.41
N VAL A 88 2.56 13.28 -11.58
CA VAL A 88 2.21 13.36 -10.16
C VAL A 88 0.71 13.63 -9.98
N VAL A 89 0.13 14.57 -10.74
CA VAL A 89 -1.31 14.82 -10.73
C VAL A 89 -2.09 13.58 -11.17
N ALA A 90 -1.65 12.91 -12.24
CA ALA A 90 -2.26 11.65 -12.68
C ALA A 90 -2.23 10.58 -11.55
N ARG A 91 -1.12 10.49 -10.80
CA ARG A 91 -0.97 9.56 -9.67
C ARG A 91 -1.89 9.91 -8.49
N VAL A 92 -2.10 11.20 -8.20
CA VAL A 92 -3.07 11.65 -7.18
C VAL A 92 -4.49 11.26 -7.57
N VAL A 93 -4.89 11.55 -8.82
CA VAL A 93 -6.22 11.19 -9.34
C VAL A 93 -6.40 9.67 -9.32
N LEU A 94 -5.38 8.91 -9.71
CA LEU A 94 -5.38 7.45 -9.67
C LEU A 94 -5.51 6.92 -8.23
N GLY A 95 -4.84 7.55 -7.27
CA GLY A 95 -4.93 7.20 -5.86
C GLY A 95 -6.36 7.28 -5.35
N PHE A 96 -7.05 8.38 -5.60
CA PHE A 96 -8.47 8.52 -5.25
C PHE A 96 -9.36 7.55 -6.05
N GLY A 97 -9.08 7.36 -7.34
CA GLY A 97 -9.84 6.46 -8.20
C GLY A 97 -9.81 5.00 -7.73
N THR A 98 -8.66 4.54 -7.27
CA THR A 98 -8.47 3.15 -6.82
C THR A 98 -8.97 2.88 -5.40
N CYS A 99 -9.28 3.92 -4.60
CA CYS A 99 -9.78 3.76 -3.24
C CYS A 99 -11.14 3.08 -3.14
N ALA A 100 -12.00 3.19 -4.16
CA ALA A 100 -13.38 2.73 -4.08
C ALA A 100 -13.54 1.21 -4.24
N GLY A 101 -12.60 0.53 -4.89
CA GLY A 101 -12.74 -0.87 -5.27
C GLY A 101 -12.88 -1.81 -4.09
N TYR A 102 -12.00 -1.71 -3.11
CA TYR A 102 -11.99 -2.61 -1.95
C TYR A 102 -13.16 -2.36 -0.97
N PRO A 103 -13.44 -1.11 -0.51
CA PRO A 103 -14.60 -0.85 0.35
C PRO A 103 -15.93 -1.25 -0.30
N ALA A 104 -16.11 -0.98 -1.60
CA ALA A 104 -17.31 -1.37 -2.31
C ALA A 104 -17.46 -2.90 -2.40
N ALA A 105 -16.37 -3.65 -2.61
CA ALA A 105 -16.40 -5.11 -2.59
C ALA A 105 -16.79 -5.65 -1.21
N MET A 106 -16.17 -5.14 -0.14
CA MET A 106 -16.47 -5.55 1.23
C MET A 106 -17.91 -5.24 1.65
N TYR A 107 -18.42 -4.06 1.26
CA TYR A 107 -19.82 -3.70 1.49
C TYR A 107 -20.79 -4.69 0.82
N LEU A 108 -20.56 -5.03 -0.44
CA LEU A 108 -21.43 -5.97 -1.17
C LEU A 108 -21.34 -7.40 -0.63
N ILE A 109 -20.14 -7.86 -0.28
CA ILE A 109 -19.97 -9.19 0.35
C ILE A 109 -20.78 -9.25 1.64
N ARG A 110 -20.69 -8.21 2.48
CA ARG A 110 -21.42 -8.14 3.75
C ARG A 110 -22.94 -8.05 3.55
N SER A 111 -23.40 -7.23 2.61
CA SER A 111 -24.83 -7.07 2.33
C SER A 111 -25.44 -8.34 1.75
N GLU A 112 -24.69 -9.06 0.90
CA GLU A 112 -25.14 -10.34 0.34
C GLU A 112 -25.15 -11.44 1.38
N SER A 113 -24.16 -11.49 2.27
CA SER A 113 -24.13 -12.39 3.42
C SER A 113 -25.35 -12.18 4.32
N ALA A 114 -25.71 -10.93 4.61
CA ALA A 114 -26.90 -10.60 5.39
C ALA A 114 -28.22 -10.99 4.68
N ARG A 115 -28.25 -10.87 3.34
CA ARG A 115 -29.43 -11.23 2.52
C ARG A 115 -29.65 -12.74 2.41
N THR A 116 -28.55 -13.50 2.30
CA THR A 116 -28.61 -14.97 2.09
C THR A 116 -28.62 -15.78 3.38
N GLY A 117 -28.30 -15.14 4.53
CA GLY A 117 -28.13 -15.82 5.81
C GLY A 117 -26.87 -16.71 5.88
N ILE A 118 -26.04 -16.70 4.82
CA ILE A 118 -24.79 -17.47 4.79
C ILE A 118 -23.75 -16.67 5.57
N ALA A 119 -23.35 -17.19 6.73
CA ALA A 119 -22.28 -16.58 7.52
C ALA A 119 -21.00 -16.52 6.68
N SER A 120 -20.49 -15.32 6.53
CA SER A 120 -19.24 -14.93 5.85
C SER A 120 -18.75 -15.89 4.76
N PRO A 121 -18.83 -15.54 3.47
CA PRO A 121 -18.32 -16.41 2.41
C PRO A 121 -16.78 -16.39 2.44
N ALA A 122 -16.18 -17.17 3.33
CA ALA A 122 -14.74 -17.30 3.50
C ALA A 122 -14.01 -17.51 2.15
N GLY A 123 -14.64 -18.25 1.23
CA GLY A 123 -14.15 -18.46 -0.12
C GLY A 123 -14.05 -17.17 -0.94
N VAL A 124 -15.01 -16.25 -0.83
CA VAL A 124 -14.99 -14.97 -1.59
C VAL A 124 -13.93 -14.03 -1.02
N LEU A 125 -13.79 -13.97 0.30
CA LEU A 125 -12.75 -13.18 0.95
C LEU A 125 -11.34 -13.72 0.63
N THR A 126 -11.19 -15.05 0.65
CA THR A 126 -9.94 -15.69 0.24
C THR A 126 -9.63 -15.41 -1.24
N ALA A 127 -10.61 -15.54 -2.13
CA ALA A 127 -10.43 -15.22 -3.55
C ALA A 127 -10.05 -13.77 -3.76
N LEU A 128 -10.66 -12.82 -3.04
CA LEU A 128 -10.30 -11.40 -3.10
C LEU A 128 -8.88 -11.15 -2.63
N SER A 129 -8.49 -11.77 -1.51
CA SER A 129 -7.13 -11.66 -0.94
C SER A 129 -6.09 -12.27 -1.87
N VAL A 130 -6.32 -13.48 -2.38
CA VAL A 130 -5.41 -14.16 -3.32
C VAL A 130 -5.27 -13.34 -4.59
N THR A 131 -6.39 -12.85 -5.16
CA THR A 131 -6.35 -12.04 -6.39
C THR A 131 -5.53 -10.77 -6.20
N THR A 132 -5.72 -10.03 -5.10
CA THR A 132 -4.97 -8.80 -4.83
C THR A 132 -3.47 -9.08 -4.61
N GLN A 133 -3.12 -10.16 -3.94
CA GLN A 133 -1.73 -10.57 -3.76
C GLN A 133 -1.10 -11.04 -5.07
N THR A 134 -1.78 -11.89 -5.84
CA THR A 134 -1.28 -12.37 -7.13
C THR A 134 -1.00 -11.22 -8.09
N ILE A 135 -1.86 -10.21 -8.11
CA ILE A 135 -1.65 -9.04 -8.96
C ILE A 135 -0.50 -8.17 -8.48
N ALA A 136 -0.31 -7.98 -7.17
CA ALA A 136 0.86 -7.29 -6.65
C ALA A 136 2.17 -8.01 -7.06
N VAL A 137 2.10 -9.34 -7.17
CA VAL A 137 3.16 -10.23 -7.65
C VAL A 137 3.50 -10.00 -9.12
N ILE A 138 2.48 -10.04 -9.97
CA ILE A 138 2.65 -9.97 -11.43
C ILE A 138 2.98 -8.54 -11.88
N GLY A 139 2.66 -7.54 -11.05
CA GLY A 139 2.74 -6.13 -11.41
C GLY A 139 4.09 -5.69 -11.98
N PRO A 140 5.24 -5.91 -11.32
CA PRO A 140 6.53 -5.51 -11.85
C PRO A 140 6.86 -6.18 -13.19
N THR A 141 6.55 -7.49 -13.32
CA THR A 141 6.74 -8.21 -14.57
C THR A 141 5.84 -7.69 -15.68
N LEU A 142 4.56 -7.44 -15.36
CA LEU A 142 3.63 -6.81 -16.30
C LEU A 142 4.13 -5.41 -16.69
N GLY A 143 4.63 -4.64 -15.73
CA GLY A 143 5.24 -3.33 -15.97
C GLY A 143 6.43 -3.42 -16.93
N GLY A 144 7.34 -4.36 -16.69
CA GLY A 144 8.49 -4.60 -17.56
C GLY A 144 8.09 -4.98 -18.99
N VAL A 145 7.09 -5.85 -19.16
CA VAL A 145 6.55 -6.22 -20.47
C VAL A 145 5.90 -5.01 -21.17
N LEU A 146 5.07 -4.25 -20.45
CA LEU A 146 4.44 -3.04 -20.99
C LEU A 146 5.48 -2.00 -21.45
N ILE A 147 6.55 -1.81 -20.67
CA ILE A 147 7.65 -0.91 -21.03
C ILE A 147 8.39 -1.41 -22.27
N GLY A 148 8.63 -2.71 -22.38
CA GLY A 148 9.25 -3.30 -23.56
C GLY A 148 8.42 -3.15 -24.84
N LEU A 149 7.09 -3.16 -24.75
CA LEU A 149 6.17 -3.05 -25.88
C LEU A 149 5.84 -1.61 -26.29
N GLY A 150 5.70 -0.69 -25.33
CA GLY A 150 5.18 0.65 -25.60
C GLY A 150 5.84 1.76 -24.74
N GLY A 151 6.99 1.49 -24.16
CA GLY A 151 7.70 2.41 -23.28
C GLY A 151 6.95 2.65 -21.94
N TRP A 152 7.48 3.54 -21.11
CA TRP A 152 6.89 3.85 -19.79
C TRP A 152 5.44 4.34 -19.86
N ARG A 153 5.04 4.97 -20.97
CA ARG A 153 3.66 5.45 -21.17
C ARG A 153 2.63 4.32 -21.14
N ALA A 154 3.00 3.12 -21.58
CA ALA A 154 2.12 1.96 -21.55
C ALA A 154 1.71 1.56 -20.12
N THR A 155 2.54 1.88 -19.11
CA THR A 155 2.22 1.61 -17.70
C THR A 155 1.06 2.48 -17.16
N PHE A 156 0.84 3.65 -17.75
CA PHE A 156 -0.33 4.48 -17.48
C PHE A 156 -1.49 4.12 -18.41
N ALA A 157 -1.21 3.86 -19.69
CA ALA A 157 -2.21 3.51 -20.70
C ALA A 157 -3.04 2.26 -20.31
N VAL A 158 -2.45 1.29 -19.60
CA VAL A 158 -3.15 0.08 -19.12
C VAL A 158 -4.36 0.41 -18.24
N ASN A 159 -4.38 1.58 -17.58
CA ASN A 159 -5.52 2.02 -16.77
C ASN A 159 -6.74 2.41 -17.61
N VAL A 160 -6.54 2.71 -18.91
CA VAL A 160 -7.66 3.03 -19.81
C VAL A 160 -8.56 1.81 -20.04
N PRO A 161 -8.07 0.67 -20.57
CA PRO A 161 -8.89 -0.52 -20.71
C PRO A 161 -9.38 -1.08 -19.36
N LEU A 162 -8.57 -1.00 -18.29
CA LEU A 162 -9.00 -1.44 -16.97
C LEU A 162 -10.12 -0.56 -16.40
N GLY A 163 -10.04 0.75 -16.53
CA GLY A 163 -11.09 1.70 -16.14
C GLY A 163 -12.38 1.50 -16.92
N LEU A 164 -12.26 1.36 -18.25
CA LEU A 164 -13.41 1.06 -19.11
C LEU A 164 -14.08 -0.28 -18.74
N ALA A 165 -13.28 -1.33 -18.53
CA ALA A 165 -13.81 -2.62 -18.09
C ALA A 165 -14.52 -2.52 -16.72
N CYS A 166 -13.96 -1.75 -15.78
CA CYS A 166 -14.60 -1.48 -14.49
C CYS A 166 -15.92 -0.72 -14.65
N ILE A 167 -15.99 0.28 -15.54
CA ILE A 167 -17.23 1.04 -15.83
C ILE A 167 -18.27 0.11 -16.43
N VAL A 168 -17.93 -0.62 -17.49
CA VAL A 168 -18.86 -1.51 -18.19
C VAL A 168 -19.40 -2.59 -17.25
N LEU A 169 -18.50 -3.33 -16.57
CA LEU A 169 -18.90 -4.36 -15.61
C LEU A 169 -19.66 -3.78 -14.42
N GLY A 170 -19.27 -2.59 -13.95
CA GLY A 170 -19.96 -1.90 -12.87
C GLY A 170 -21.39 -1.50 -13.24
N LEU A 171 -21.62 -1.05 -14.48
CA LEU A 171 -22.94 -0.71 -14.98
C LEU A 171 -23.84 -1.94 -15.19
N LEU A 172 -23.25 -3.04 -15.71
CA LEU A 172 -23.99 -4.25 -16.08
C LEU A 172 -24.27 -5.17 -14.88
N VAL A 173 -23.30 -5.34 -13.97
CA VAL A 173 -23.32 -6.39 -12.96
C VAL A 173 -23.68 -5.87 -11.56
N LEU A 174 -23.30 -4.61 -11.23
CA LEU A 174 -23.53 -4.12 -9.88
C LEU A 174 -25.00 -3.77 -9.64
N PRO A 175 -25.60 -4.26 -8.53
CA PRO A 175 -26.99 -3.97 -8.22
C PRO A 175 -27.20 -2.46 -8.01
N ARG A 176 -28.37 -1.95 -8.40
CA ARG A 176 -28.75 -0.58 -8.12
C ARG A 176 -28.87 -0.37 -6.60
N THR A 177 -28.50 0.81 -6.13
CA THR A 177 -28.42 1.13 -4.68
C THR A 177 -29.75 0.89 -3.95
N GLU A 178 -30.88 1.05 -4.62
CA GLU A 178 -32.23 0.81 -4.07
C GLU A 178 -32.49 -0.66 -3.74
N ALA A 179 -31.92 -1.59 -4.52
CA ALA A 179 -32.06 -3.04 -4.31
C ALA A 179 -31.20 -3.58 -3.15
N VAL A 180 -30.20 -2.81 -2.71
CA VAL A 180 -29.23 -3.22 -1.67
C VAL A 180 -29.64 -2.77 -0.26
N ARG A 181 -30.71 -1.96 -0.14
CA ARG A 181 -31.26 -1.48 1.14
C ARG A 181 -32.65 -2.03 1.47
N PRO A 182 -32.82 -3.35 1.72
CA PRO A 182 -34.08 -3.84 2.26
C PRO A 182 -34.16 -3.43 3.73
N GLY A 183 -35.03 -2.51 4.09
CA GLY A 183 -35.35 -2.16 5.47
C GLY A 183 -34.68 -0.92 6.07
N ALA A 184 -33.95 -0.11 5.31
CA ALA A 184 -33.38 1.15 5.80
C ALA A 184 -34.42 2.30 5.76
N ALA A 185 -35.54 2.15 6.47
CA ALA A 185 -36.48 3.22 6.78
C ALA A 185 -36.07 3.96 8.06
N GLY A 186 -34.76 4.13 8.30
CA GLY A 186 -34.25 5.03 9.34
C GLY A 186 -34.08 6.46 8.78
N PRO A 187 -34.18 7.52 9.61
CA PRO A 187 -33.93 8.87 9.17
C PRO A 187 -32.55 8.93 8.51
N ARG A 188 -32.51 9.49 7.28
CA ARG A 188 -31.26 9.72 6.54
C ARG A 188 -30.34 10.53 7.45
N THR A 189 -29.43 9.87 8.15
CA THR A 189 -28.37 10.55 8.91
C THR A 189 -27.63 11.41 7.91
N ARG A 190 -27.72 12.72 8.07
CA ARG A 190 -26.97 13.68 7.25
C ARG A 190 -25.51 13.31 7.40
N LEU A 191 -24.86 12.98 6.28
CA LEU A 191 -23.41 12.71 6.27
C LEU A 191 -22.71 13.96 6.81
N ARG A 192 -22.24 13.90 8.03
CA ARG A 192 -21.32 14.90 8.57
C ARG A 192 -19.91 14.47 8.21
N ILE A 193 -19.44 14.93 7.05
CA ILE A 193 -18.04 14.77 6.68
C ILE A 193 -17.24 15.72 7.55
N ASP A 194 -16.33 15.19 8.35
CA ASP A 194 -15.38 16.01 9.10
C ASP A 194 -14.30 16.57 8.19
N LEU A 195 -14.65 17.61 7.42
CA LEU A 195 -13.72 18.29 6.53
C LEU A 195 -12.49 18.83 7.26
N VAL A 196 -12.66 19.28 8.50
CA VAL A 196 -11.55 19.80 9.30
C VAL A 196 -10.61 18.65 9.68
N GLY A 197 -11.13 17.49 10.12
CA GLY A 197 -10.33 16.31 10.39
C GLY A 197 -9.57 15.83 9.15
N ILE A 198 -10.24 15.77 7.98
CA ILE A 198 -9.60 15.40 6.70
C ILE A 198 -8.48 16.37 6.34
N LEU A 199 -8.71 17.68 6.45
CA LEU A 199 -7.70 18.69 6.11
C LEU A 199 -6.50 18.64 7.06
N LEU A 200 -6.71 18.46 8.36
CA LEU A 200 -5.64 18.31 9.35
C LEU A 200 -4.84 17.04 9.13
N PHE A 201 -5.51 15.93 8.81
CA PHE A 201 -4.85 14.67 8.45
C PHE A 201 -4.03 14.82 7.17
N ALA A 202 -4.61 15.42 6.13
CA ALA A 202 -3.91 15.70 4.88
C ALA A 202 -2.70 16.63 5.11
N ALA A 203 -2.86 17.70 5.89
CA ALA A 203 -1.78 18.61 6.25
C ALA A 203 -0.64 17.87 6.97
N THR A 204 -0.98 16.99 7.92
CA THR A 204 0.01 16.14 8.63
C THR A 204 0.81 15.28 7.65
N LEU A 205 0.11 14.57 6.75
CA LEU A 205 0.79 13.67 5.81
C LEU A 205 1.60 14.43 4.74
N VAL A 206 1.06 15.53 4.22
CA VAL A 206 1.74 16.35 3.21
C VAL A 206 3.00 16.99 3.79
N SER A 207 2.90 17.63 4.96
CA SER A 207 4.06 18.29 5.58
C SER A 207 5.13 17.27 6.00
N LEU A 208 4.72 16.09 6.50
CA LEU A 208 5.65 15.00 6.79
C LEU A 208 6.36 14.51 5.52
N LEU A 209 5.62 14.29 4.44
CA LEU A 209 6.19 13.84 3.18
C LEU A 209 7.18 14.85 2.61
N LEU A 210 6.80 16.14 2.59
CA LEU A 210 7.69 17.21 2.12
C LEU A 210 8.99 17.27 2.93
N TYR A 211 8.91 17.14 4.25
CA TYR A 211 10.09 17.07 5.12
C TYR A 211 10.96 15.85 4.81
N LEU A 212 10.34 14.67 4.65
CA LEU A 212 11.06 13.44 4.35
C LEU A 212 11.74 13.43 2.97
N MET A 213 11.25 14.23 2.02
CA MET A 213 11.84 14.34 0.68
C MET A 213 12.99 15.33 0.61
N ASP A 214 13.12 16.20 1.60
CA ASP A 214 14.24 17.13 1.74
C ASP A 214 14.64 17.24 3.22
N LEU A 215 15.48 16.29 3.66
CA LEU A 215 15.94 16.16 5.05
C LEU A 215 17.03 17.20 5.36
N GLY A 216 16.67 18.50 5.28
CA GLY A 216 17.57 19.61 5.54
C GLY A 216 17.22 20.40 6.81
N LEU A 217 18.20 21.11 7.38
CA LEU A 217 17.93 22.04 8.49
C LEU A 217 16.98 23.16 8.07
N GLY A 218 17.01 23.56 6.79
CA GLY A 218 16.12 24.58 6.22
C GLY A 218 14.65 24.16 6.13
N THR A 219 14.36 22.85 6.20
CA THR A 219 13.01 22.28 6.10
C THR A 219 12.43 21.83 7.45
N LEU A 220 13.14 22.01 8.57
CA LEU A 220 12.68 21.65 9.92
C LEU A 220 11.33 22.28 10.30
N TRP A 221 10.99 23.44 9.74
CA TRP A 221 9.69 24.06 9.93
C TRP A 221 8.50 23.20 9.44
N LEU A 222 8.73 22.35 8.41
CA LEU A 222 7.75 21.36 7.95
C LEU A 222 7.47 20.30 9.02
N LEU A 223 8.52 19.86 9.76
CA LEU A 223 8.33 18.96 10.90
C LEU A 223 7.52 19.64 12.01
N GLY A 224 7.76 20.93 12.26
CA GLY A 224 6.93 21.72 13.17
C GLY A 224 5.46 21.75 12.74
N ILE A 225 5.18 21.99 11.46
CA ILE A 225 3.81 21.93 10.92
C ILE A 225 3.23 20.53 11.08
N THR A 226 4.01 19.47 10.81
CA THR A 226 3.57 18.07 10.96
C THR A 226 3.13 17.80 12.39
N VAL A 227 3.93 18.18 13.39
CA VAL A 227 3.60 17.98 14.80
C VAL A 227 2.37 18.77 15.22
N LEU A 228 2.28 20.04 14.80
CA LEU A 228 1.12 20.90 15.11
C LEU A 228 -0.15 20.39 14.45
N ALA A 229 -0.10 20.02 13.17
CA ALA A 229 -1.25 19.48 12.45
C ALA A 229 -1.69 18.12 13.02
N ALA A 230 -0.74 17.23 13.38
CA ALA A 230 -1.03 15.95 14.01
C ALA A 230 -1.66 16.13 15.41
N ALA A 231 -1.17 17.07 16.21
CA ALA A 231 -1.75 17.39 17.51
C ALA A 231 -3.16 17.98 17.37
N ALA A 232 -3.35 18.93 16.45
CA ALA A 232 -4.66 19.50 16.14
C ALA A 232 -5.63 18.44 15.61
N PHE A 233 -5.17 17.53 14.73
CA PHE A 233 -5.93 16.38 14.26
C PHE A 233 -6.36 15.48 15.43
N ALA A 234 -5.41 15.06 16.27
CA ALA A 234 -5.73 14.20 17.41
C ALA A 234 -6.74 14.85 18.37
N LEU A 235 -6.54 16.12 18.71
CA LEU A 235 -7.47 16.89 19.57
C LEU A 235 -8.86 17.02 18.92
N ARG A 236 -8.92 17.25 17.61
CA ARG A 236 -10.17 17.32 16.86
C ARG A 236 -10.89 15.99 16.87
N GLU A 237 -10.21 14.89 16.54
CA GLU A 237 -10.79 13.55 16.47
C GLU A 237 -11.29 13.06 17.83
N LEU A 238 -10.59 13.40 18.92
CA LEU A 238 -11.02 13.07 20.28
C LEU A 238 -12.31 13.81 20.69
N ARG A 239 -12.59 15.00 20.12
CA ARG A 239 -13.76 15.82 20.45
C ARG A 239 -14.90 15.67 19.46
N ALA A 240 -14.63 15.19 18.25
CA ALA A 240 -15.65 15.04 17.21
C ALA A 240 -16.67 13.96 17.59
N ALA A 241 -17.96 14.24 17.35
CA ALA A 241 -19.03 13.26 17.50
C ALA A 241 -18.93 12.17 16.41
N ASP A 242 -18.59 12.61 15.18
CA ASP A 242 -18.38 11.74 14.01
C ASP A 242 -16.96 11.95 13.46
N PRO A 243 -15.91 11.40 14.13
CA PRO A 243 -14.51 11.63 13.77
C PRO A 243 -14.17 11.07 12.39
N PHE A 244 -13.24 11.71 11.66
CA PHE A 244 -12.74 11.19 10.37
C PHE A 244 -12.04 9.84 10.54
N ILE A 245 -11.13 9.76 11.52
CA ILE A 245 -10.49 8.52 11.98
C ILE A 245 -10.73 8.44 13.50
N ASP A 246 -11.42 7.42 13.98
CA ASP A 246 -11.65 7.27 15.41
C ASP A 246 -10.35 6.94 16.16
N VAL A 247 -9.63 7.97 16.56
CA VAL A 247 -8.37 7.84 17.33
C VAL A 247 -8.59 7.23 18.73
N ARG A 248 -9.84 7.15 19.20
CA ARG A 248 -10.19 6.48 20.46
C ARG A 248 -9.91 4.97 20.41
N VAL A 249 -9.82 4.40 19.18
CA VAL A 249 -9.37 3.01 18.98
C VAL A 249 -7.98 2.79 19.57
N PHE A 250 -7.16 3.85 19.67
CA PHE A 250 -5.82 3.77 20.26
C PHE A 250 -5.81 3.87 21.79
N ALA A 251 -6.86 4.44 22.38
CA ALA A 251 -6.91 4.67 23.82
C ALA A 251 -6.95 3.33 24.58
N GLY A 252 -5.87 3.01 25.29
CA GLY A 252 -5.79 1.83 26.13
C GLY A 252 -5.43 0.51 25.44
N ASN A 253 -5.32 0.49 24.09
CA ASN A 253 -4.95 -0.73 23.36
C ASN A 253 -3.51 -0.67 22.82
N VAL A 254 -2.53 -0.72 23.70
CA VAL A 254 -1.10 -0.72 23.34
C VAL A 254 -0.72 -1.86 22.39
N PRO A 255 -1.23 -3.11 22.51
CA PRO A 255 -0.97 -4.16 21.55
C PRO A 255 -1.35 -3.80 20.12
N LEU A 256 -2.48 -3.13 19.92
CA LEU A 256 -2.95 -2.69 18.61
C LEU A 256 -2.02 -1.61 18.02
N LEU A 257 -1.57 -0.65 18.84
CA LEU A 257 -0.59 0.35 18.42
C LEU A 257 0.72 -0.28 17.96
N VAL A 258 1.22 -1.27 18.70
CA VAL A 258 2.44 -2.01 18.32
C VAL A 258 2.22 -2.76 17.01
N THR A 259 1.02 -3.27 16.76
CA THR A 259 0.68 -3.94 15.48
C THR A 259 0.68 -2.95 14.32
N TYR A 260 0.19 -1.72 14.49
CA TYR A 260 0.30 -0.68 13.46
C TYR A 260 1.76 -0.25 13.22
N ALA A 261 2.55 -0.08 14.28
CA ALA A 261 3.98 0.21 14.16
C ALA A 261 4.73 -0.89 13.37
N ARG A 262 4.44 -2.17 13.64
CA ARG A 262 4.96 -3.29 12.83
C ARG A 262 4.53 -3.16 11.37
N GLY A 263 3.29 -2.76 11.11
CA GLY A 263 2.76 -2.52 9.77
C GLY A 263 3.57 -1.47 9.01
N VAL A 264 3.85 -0.32 9.64
CA VAL A 264 4.71 0.74 9.05
C VAL A 264 6.09 0.19 8.73
N VAL A 265 6.76 -0.37 9.73
CA VAL A 265 8.17 -0.80 9.60
C VAL A 265 8.31 -1.91 8.56
N ALA A 266 7.43 -2.92 8.59
CA ALA A 266 7.44 -4.01 7.62
C ALA A 266 7.17 -3.51 6.20
N ALA A 267 6.21 -2.59 6.03
CA ALA A 267 5.91 -1.98 4.74
C ALA A 267 7.09 -1.13 4.25
N THR A 268 7.74 -0.34 5.12
CA THR A 268 8.93 0.44 4.75
C THR A 268 10.01 -0.46 4.13
N VAL A 269 10.38 -1.55 4.79
CA VAL A 269 11.40 -2.46 4.26
C VAL A 269 10.94 -3.11 2.95
N SER A 270 9.67 -3.56 2.89
CA SER A 270 9.12 -4.20 1.69
C SER A 270 9.10 -3.27 0.48
N TYR A 271 8.73 -2.01 0.67
CA TYR A 271 8.67 -1.03 -0.40
C TYR A 271 10.06 -0.45 -0.75
N CYS A 272 11.01 -0.34 0.21
CA CYS A 272 12.41 -0.05 -0.09
C CYS A 272 12.99 -1.10 -1.03
N PHE A 273 12.72 -2.38 -0.78
CA PHE A 273 13.13 -3.45 -1.68
C PHE A 273 12.46 -3.28 -3.05
N LEU A 274 11.12 -3.14 -3.08
CA LEU A 274 10.37 -3.06 -4.34
C LEU A 274 10.80 -1.87 -5.20
N TYR A 275 10.98 -0.68 -4.62
CA TYR A 275 11.31 0.52 -5.38
C TYR A 275 12.82 0.76 -5.49
N GLY A 276 13.54 0.71 -4.37
CA GLY A 276 14.97 1.06 -4.33
C GLY A 276 15.84 0.02 -5.02
N VAL A 277 15.66 -1.28 -4.72
CA VAL A 277 16.45 -2.33 -5.38
C VAL A 277 16.10 -2.41 -6.86
N THR A 278 14.84 -2.17 -7.25
CA THR A 278 14.42 -2.07 -8.67
C THR A 278 15.16 -0.94 -9.38
N GLN A 279 15.16 0.27 -8.81
CA GLN A 279 15.88 1.42 -9.39
C GLN A 279 17.38 1.14 -9.52
N TRP A 280 17.99 0.53 -8.50
CA TRP A 280 19.40 0.16 -8.59
C TRP A 280 19.68 -0.90 -9.66
N MET A 281 18.81 -1.89 -9.81
CA MET A 281 18.96 -2.90 -10.88
C MET A 281 18.93 -2.27 -12.27
N GLU A 282 18.08 -1.26 -12.47
CA GLU A 282 17.94 -0.58 -13.77
C GLU A 282 19.02 0.49 -13.97
N ASP A 283 19.18 1.43 -13.05
CA ASP A 283 20.06 2.59 -13.19
C ASP A 283 21.50 2.30 -12.76
N GLY A 284 21.70 1.60 -11.65
CA GLY A 284 23.02 1.26 -11.11
C GLY A 284 23.72 0.12 -11.85
N ARG A 285 22.93 -0.85 -12.36
CA ARG A 285 23.43 -2.03 -13.04
C ARG A 285 23.13 -2.07 -14.53
N GLY A 286 22.22 -1.24 -15.02
CA GLY A 286 21.85 -1.17 -16.43
C GLY A 286 20.98 -2.33 -16.91
N LEU A 287 20.26 -3.02 -16.03
CA LEU A 287 19.31 -4.04 -16.44
C LEU A 287 18.09 -3.40 -17.09
N SER A 288 17.52 -4.04 -18.10
CA SER A 288 16.26 -3.59 -18.66
C SER A 288 15.11 -3.74 -17.68
N ALA A 289 14.09 -2.89 -17.77
CA ALA A 289 12.88 -2.98 -16.95
C ALA A 289 12.21 -4.36 -17.04
N SER A 290 12.25 -5.00 -18.21
CA SER A 290 11.72 -6.36 -18.41
C SER A 290 12.53 -7.40 -17.62
N THR A 291 13.87 -7.33 -17.66
CA THR A 291 14.74 -8.23 -16.89
C THR A 291 14.58 -8.01 -15.40
N THR A 292 14.51 -6.76 -14.96
CA THR A 292 14.26 -6.38 -13.57
C THR A 292 12.93 -6.94 -13.06
N GLY A 293 11.87 -6.81 -13.85
CA GLY A 293 10.56 -7.40 -13.54
C GLY A 293 10.62 -8.92 -13.37
N LEU A 294 11.41 -9.61 -14.21
CA LEU A 294 11.61 -11.07 -14.10
C LEU A 294 12.40 -11.46 -12.84
N VAL A 295 13.43 -10.69 -12.47
CA VAL A 295 14.23 -10.92 -11.24
C VAL A 295 13.38 -10.74 -9.98
N LEU A 296 12.32 -9.93 -10.02
CA LEU A 296 11.41 -9.73 -8.89
C LEU A 296 10.36 -10.84 -8.73
N LEU A 297 10.05 -11.62 -9.77
CA LEU A 297 9.05 -12.70 -9.69
C LEU A 297 9.30 -13.68 -8.54
N PRO A 298 10.54 -14.14 -8.26
CA PRO A 298 10.82 -15.06 -7.18
C PRO A 298 10.45 -14.54 -5.78
N VAL A 299 10.51 -13.22 -5.53
CA VAL A 299 10.05 -12.61 -4.25
C VAL A 299 8.62 -13.03 -3.95
N PHE A 300 7.81 -12.89 -4.94
CA PHE A 300 6.38 -13.09 -4.82
C PHE A 300 6.00 -14.56 -4.88
N ALA A 301 6.65 -15.33 -5.75
CA ALA A 301 6.47 -16.78 -5.81
C ALA A 301 6.80 -17.41 -4.45
N ALA A 302 7.93 -17.04 -3.85
CA ALA A 302 8.31 -17.49 -2.51
C ALA A 302 7.30 -17.02 -1.45
N GLY A 303 6.83 -15.77 -1.53
CA GLY A 303 5.80 -15.25 -0.63
C GLY A 303 4.50 -16.04 -0.69
N ILE A 304 4.02 -16.39 -1.88
CA ILE A 304 2.81 -17.21 -2.07
C ILE A 304 3.01 -18.61 -1.50
N VAL A 305 4.13 -19.26 -1.83
CA VAL A 305 4.46 -20.60 -1.32
C VAL A 305 4.49 -20.61 0.21
N VAL A 306 5.22 -19.67 0.81
CA VAL A 306 5.33 -19.54 2.27
C VAL A 306 3.98 -19.24 2.91
N SER A 307 3.18 -18.32 2.36
CA SER A 307 1.83 -18.02 2.86
C SER A 307 0.92 -19.24 2.80
N THR A 308 0.98 -20.01 1.72
CA THR A 308 0.15 -21.20 1.51
C THR A 308 0.51 -22.31 2.48
N LEU A 309 1.81 -22.58 2.65
CA LEU A 309 2.33 -23.64 3.55
C LEU A 309 2.07 -23.30 5.03
N THR A 310 2.14 -22.01 5.39
CA THR A 310 2.04 -21.55 6.77
C THR A 310 0.66 -21.00 7.13
N GLY A 311 -0.20 -20.73 6.15
CA GLY A 311 -1.49 -20.08 6.33
C GLY A 311 -2.39 -20.77 7.36
N ARG A 312 -2.43 -22.09 7.35
CA ARG A 312 -3.24 -22.91 8.26
C ARG A 312 -2.63 -23.09 9.67
N ARG A 313 -1.37 -22.70 9.89
CA ARG A 313 -0.74 -22.83 11.20
C ARG A 313 -1.18 -21.69 12.12
N PRO A 314 -1.59 -21.96 13.36
CA PRO A 314 -2.13 -20.95 14.26
C PRO A 314 -1.10 -20.01 14.88
N GLU A 315 0.19 -20.31 14.80
CA GLU A 315 1.27 -19.68 15.55
C GLU A 315 1.67 -18.31 14.98
N VAL A 316 0.89 -17.29 15.27
CA VAL A 316 1.11 -15.92 14.79
C VAL A 316 2.46 -15.36 15.21
N ARG A 317 2.87 -15.58 16.49
CA ARG A 317 4.16 -15.11 17.01
C ARG A 317 5.34 -15.70 16.27
N LEU A 318 5.31 -17.03 16.02
CA LEU A 318 6.39 -17.71 15.30
C LEU A 318 6.52 -17.16 13.87
N LYS A 319 5.39 -16.96 13.17
CA LYS A 319 5.39 -16.34 11.82
C LYS A 319 6.01 -14.96 11.81
N LEU A 320 5.69 -14.11 12.80
CA LEU A 320 6.27 -12.77 12.92
C LEU A 320 7.77 -12.83 13.21
N VAL A 321 8.21 -13.68 14.13
CA VAL A 321 9.64 -13.81 14.48
C VAL A 321 10.43 -14.35 13.29
N VAL A 322 10.00 -15.46 12.68
CA VAL A 322 10.68 -16.04 11.52
C VAL A 322 10.68 -15.04 10.35
N GLY A 323 9.56 -14.36 10.10
CA GLY A 323 9.47 -13.32 9.09
C GLY A 323 10.41 -12.15 9.34
N ALA A 324 10.49 -11.64 10.59
CA ALA A 324 11.38 -10.55 10.95
C ALA A 324 12.87 -10.96 10.85
N VAL A 325 13.23 -12.16 11.30
CA VAL A 325 14.59 -12.70 11.15
C VAL A 325 14.94 -12.85 9.67
N SER A 326 14.04 -13.42 8.85
CA SER A 326 14.27 -13.55 7.40
C SER A 326 14.42 -12.18 6.74
N GLN A 327 13.71 -11.16 7.21
CA GLN A 327 13.82 -9.79 6.71
C GLN A 327 15.19 -9.18 7.04
N VAL A 328 15.70 -9.39 8.28
CA VAL A 328 17.06 -8.99 8.67
C VAL A 328 18.10 -9.68 7.79
N VAL A 329 17.98 -10.99 7.58
CA VAL A 329 18.90 -11.75 6.72
C VAL A 329 18.86 -11.24 5.28
N ALA A 330 17.67 -11.00 4.72
CA ALA A 330 17.51 -10.48 3.37
C ALA A 330 18.15 -9.09 3.20
N CYS A 331 17.96 -8.19 4.18
CA CYS A 331 18.61 -6.87 4.18
C CYS A 331 20.13 -6.97 4.32
N ALA A 332 20.63 -7.89 5.15
CA ALA A 332 22.06 -8.13 5.27
C ALA A 332 22.69 -8.66 3.96
N LEU A 333 21.97 -9.52 3.22
CA LEU A 333 22.44 -10.01 1.92
C LEU A 333 22.59 -8.89 0.89
N LEU A 334 21.77 -7.82 0.96
CA LEU A 334 21.91 -6.66 0.07
C LEU A 334 23.24 -5.93 0.24
N LEU A 335 23.87 -5.98 1.41
CA LEU A 335 25.19 -5.35 1.66
C LEU A 335 26.32 -6.05 0.88
N PHE A 336 26.11 -7.28 0.44
CA PHE A 336 27.08 -8.03 -0.36
C PHE A 336 26.83 -7.93 -1.87
N VAL A 337 25.77 -7.22 -2.27
CA VAL A 337 25.44 -7.04 -3.68
C VAL A 337 26.37 -6.00 -4.28
N GLN A 338 27.10 -6.37 -5.35
CA GLN A 338 27.99 -5.51 -6.13
C GLN A 338 27.38 -5.24 -7.52
N ALA A 339 27.88 -4.23 -8.20
CA ALA A 339 27.39 -3.88 -9.54
C ALA A 339 27.59 -5.02 -10.57
N ASP A 340 28.59 -5.86 -10.38
CA ASP A 340 28.92 -7.03 -11.21
C ASP A 340 28.35 -8.36 -10.68
N ALA A 341 27.59 -8.32 -9.55
CA ALA A 341 27.05 -9.53 -8.94
C ALA A 341 26.23 -10.34 -9.96
N ALA A 342 26.37 -11.64 -9.97
CA ALA A 342 25.66 -12.51 -10.91
C ALA A 342 24.14 -12.44 -10.71
N VAL A 343 23.35 -12.48 -11.78
CA VAL A 343 21.88 -12.37 -11.73
C VAL A 343 21.26 -13.42 -10.81
N TRP A 344 21.83 -14.64 -10.77
CA TRP A 344 21.36 -15.69 -9.86
C TRP A 344 21.46 -15.27 -8.38
N PHE A 345 22.45 -14.46 -8.00
CA PHE A 345 22.57 -13.97 -6.62
C PHE A 345 21.42 -13.01 -6.29
N LEU A 346 21.04 -12.13 -7.23
CA LEU A 346 19.87 -11.26 -7.07
C LEU A 346 18.58 -12.08 -6.93
N VAL A 347 18.46 -13.18 -7.68
CA VAL A 347 17.33 -14.11 -7.55
C VAL A 347 17.31 -14.78 -6.16
N VAL A 348 18.46 -15.18 -5.62
CA VAL A 348 18.55 -15.72 -4.25
C VAL A 348 18.09 -14.67 -3.23
N VAL A 349 18.58 -13.44 -3.33
CA VAL A 349 18.15 -12.34 -2.46
C VAL A 349 16.63 -12.14 -2.57
N ALA A 350 16.09 -12.15 -3.79
CA ALA A 350 14.66 -12.04 -4.06
C ALA A 350 13.85 -13.16 -3.39
N VAL A 351 14.30 -14.42 -3.50
CA VAL A 351 13.64 -15.57 -2.83
C VAL A 351 13.64 -15.40 -1.31
N VAL A 352 14.80 -15.04 -0.72
CA VAL A 352 14.90 -14.82 0.73
C VAL A 352 13.98 -13.69 1.17
N PHE A 353 13.88 -12.61 0.38
CA PHE A 353 12.98 -11.49 0.65
C PHE A 353 11.50 -11.88 0.53
N GLY A 354 11.17 -12.90 -0.26
CA GLY A 354 9.82 -13.45 -0.38
C GLY A 354 9.31 -14.10 0.91
N ILE A 355 10.19 -14.64 1.75
CA ILE A 355 9.81 -15.30 3.01
C ILE A 355 9.06 -14.32 3.95
N PRO A 356 9.61 -13.14 4.31
CA PRO A 356 8.90 -12.17 5.13
C PRO A 356 7.64 -11.63 4.45
N GLN A 357 7.61 -11.48 3.13
CA GLN A 357 6.40 -11.07 2.40
C GLN A 357 5.23 -12.03 2.67
N GLY A 358 5.48 -13.33 2.67
CA GLY A 358 4.47 -14.34 2.96
C GLY A 358 4.06 -14.42 4.44
N LEU A 359 5.00 -14.26 5.36
CA LEU A 359 4.77 -14.46 6.80
C LEU A 359 4.26 -13.21 7.52
N VAL A 360 4.96 -12.07 7.33
CA VAL A 360 4.74 -10.86 8.15
C VAL A 360 3.38 -10.25 7.85
N ASN A 361 3.02 -10.12 6.57
CA ASN A 361 1.76 -9.52 6.16
C ASN A 361 0.54 -10.29 6.70
N LEU A 362 0.56 -11.62 6.54
CA LEU A 362 -0.49 -12.50 7.04
C LEU A 362 -0.58 -12.44 8.57
N ALA A 363 0.58 -12.46 9.24
CA ALA A 363 0.63 -12.44 10.69
C ALA A 363 0.17 -11.10 11.28
N ILE A 364 0.52 -9.96 10.66
CA ILE A 364 0.02 -8.63 11.08
C ILE A 364 -1.50 -8.56 10.94
N GLN A 365 -2.07 -9.03 9.84
CA GLN A 365 -3.53 -9.06 9.66
C GLN A 365 -4.20 -9.95 10.70
N ASN A 366 -3.67 -11.16 10.95
CA ASN A 366 -4.21 -12.04 11.98
C ASN A 366 -4.11 -11.41 13.37
N THR A 367 -2.99 -10.76 13.70
CA THR A 367 -2.81 -10.05 14.97
C THR A 367 -3.86 -8.95 15.13
N LEU A 368 -4.10 -8.18 14.06
CA LEU A 368 -5.14 -7.15 14.06
C LEU A 368 -6.51 -7.73 14.40
N PHE A 369 -6.91 -8.83 13.75
CA PHE A 369 -8.21 -9.47 14.00
C PHE A 369 -8.41 -9.90 15.45
N HIS A 370 -7.32 -10.27 16.14
CA HIS A 370 -7.39 -10.65 17.56
C HIS A 370 -7.34 -9.48 18.53
N GLN A 371 -6.69 -8.37 18.13
CA GLN A 371 -6.45 -7.22 19.01
C GLN A 371 -7.48 -6.09 18.82
N ALA A 372 -8.10 -5.99 17.64
CA ALA A 372 -9.07 -4.96 17.35
C ALA A 372 -10.44 -5.29 17.98
N ASP A 373 -11.17 -4.24 18.37
CA ASP A 373 -12.55 -4.36 18.79
C ASP A 373 -13.41 -4.87 17.61
N PRO A 374 -14.15 -5.99 17.77
CA PRO A 374 -15.03 -6.50 16.71
C PRO A 374 -16.03 -5.48 16.17
N ALA A 375 -16.52 -4.56 17.01
CA ALA A 375 -17.45 -3.51 16.61
C ALA A 375 -16.79 -2.42 15.72
N ARG A 376 -15.44 -2.33 15.74
CA ARG A 376 -14.64 -1.33 15.04
C ARG A 376 -13.62 -1.95 14.07
N MET A 377 -13.84 -3.20 13.66
CA MET A 377 -12.91 -3.95 12.82
C MET A 377 -12.65 -3.25 11.48
N GLY A 378 -13.67 -2.66 10.86
CA GLY A 378 -13.53 -1.91 9.61
C GLY A 378 -12.60 -0.70 9.75
N ALA A 379 -12.80 0.10 10.81
CA ALA A 379 -11.95 1.26 11.10
C ALA A 379 -10.51 0.82 11.39
N SER A 380 -10.31 -0.22 12.21
CA SER A 380 -8.99 -0.75 12.57
C SER A 380 -8.25 -1.29 11.34
N SER A 381 -8.93 -2.00 10.45
CA SER A 381 -8.36 -2.53 9.20
C SER A 381 -7.99 -1.43 8.21
N GLY A 382 -8.85 -0.40 8.07
CA GLY A 382 -8.57 0.76 7.23
C GLY A 382 -7.34 1.52 7.73
N LEU A 383 -7.25 1.70 9.04
CA LEU A 383 -6.14 2.38 9.67
C LEU A 383 -4.81 1.61 9.52
N LEU A 384 -4.82 0.27 9.63
CA LEU A 384 -3.63 -0.54 9.33
C LEU A 384 -3.12 -0.26 7.91
N ARG A 385 -4.00 -0.18 6.92
CA ARG A 385 -3.61 0.14 5.54
C ARG A 385 -3.02 1.54 5.43
N THR A 386 -3.59 2.53 6.10
CA THR A 386 -3.03 3.88 6.16
C THR A 386 -1.61 3.86 6.71
N PHE A 387 -1.37 3.15 7.81
CA PHE A 387 -0.02 2.99 8.36
C PHE A 387 0.94 2.28 7.40
N MET A 388 0.48 1.26 6.69
CA MET A 388 1.31 0.60 5.66
C MET A 388 1.65 1.54 4.49
N TYR A 389 0.74 2.44 4.10
CA TYR A 389 1.04 3.46 3.08
C TYR A 389 2.02 4.53 3.57
N LEU A 390 2.00 4.86 4.87
CA LEU A 390 3.08 5.66 5.48
C LEU A 390 4.44 4.96 5.31
N GLY A 391 4.49 3.65 5.52
CA GLY A 391 5.70 2.86 5.26
C GLY A 391 6.17 2.94 3.81
N ALA A 392 5.25 2.91 2.84
CA ALA A 392 5.57 3.07 1.43
C ALA A 392 6.11 4.48 1.10
N MET A 393 5.56 5.53 1.74
CA MET A 393 6.06 6.90 1.61
C MET A 393 7.47 7.04 2.21
N LEU A 394 7.71 6.47 3.41
CA LEU A 394 9.04 6.42 4.01
C LEU A 394 10.06 5.70 3.11
N ALA A 395 9.67 4.61 2.48
CA ALA A 395 10.50 3.87 1.54
C ALA A 395 10.86 4.70 0.31
N SER A 396 9.89 5.41 -0.28
CA SER A 396 10.11 6.28 -1.43
C SER A 396 11.05 7.43 -1.09
N SER A 397 10.82 8.09 0.04
CA SER A 397 11.67 9.19 0.53
C SER A 397 13.08 8.70 0.89
N GLY A 398 13.20 7.54 1.52
CA GLY A 398 14.50 6.91 1.80
C GLY A 398 15.26 6.60 0.52
N SER A 399 14.61 6.01 -0.49
CA SER A 399 15.24 5.76 -1.79
C SER A 399 15.71 7.06 -2.44
N ALA A 400 14.92 8.13 -2.38
CA ALA A 400 15.30 9.45 -2.90
C ALA A 400 16.51 10.04 -2.15
N ALA A 401 16.54 9.90 -0.82
CA ALA A 401 17.63 10.44 0.01
C ALA A 401 18.97 9.73 -0.23
N PHE A 402 18.96 8.39 -0.35
CA PHE A 402 20.18 7.60 -0.50
C PHE A 402 20.68 7.52 -1.94
N PHE A 403 19.79 7.62 -2.94
CA PHE A 403 20.21 7.58 -4.35
C PHE A 403 20.49 8.96 -4.94
N GLY A 404 19.87 10.00 -4.40
CA GLY A 404 20.04 11.35 -4.93
C GLY A 404 19.67 11.46 -6.41
N ALA A 405 20.67 11.81 -7.23
CA ALA A 405 20.47 11.96 -8.68
C ALA A 405 20.43 10.63 -9.44
N ARG A 406 21.10 9.58 -8.92
CA ARG A 406 21.26 8.29 -9.58
C ARG A 406 21.42 7.14 -8.58
N ALA A 407 20.78 6.00 -8.85
CA ALA A 407 20.87 4.82 -7.99
C ALA A 407 22.24 4.13 -8.16
N THR A 408 23.16 4.38 -7.25
CA THR A 408 24.50 3.77 -7.20
C THR A 408 24.54 2.57 -6.25
N THR A 409 25.59 1.72 -6.37
CA THR A 409 25.80 0.60 -5.44
C THR A 409 26.08 1.09 -4.03
N ALA A 410 26.78 2.22 -3.86
CA ALA A 410 26.98 2.84 -2.54
C ALA A 410 25.63 3.26 -1.92
N GLY A 411 24.78 3.94 -2.69
CA GLY A 411 23.44 4.30 -2.23
C GLY A 411 22.56 3.09 -1.95
N LEU A 412 22.71 1.97 -2.68
CA LEU A 412 22.04 0.71 -2.36
C LEU A 412 22.48 0.18 -0.99
N HIS A 413 23.78 0.24 -0.67
CA HIS A 413 24.28 -0.22 0.64
C HIS A 413 23.78 0.68 1.77
N GLU A 414 23.72 2.00 1.58
CA GLU A 414 23.12 2.93 2.56
C GLU A 414 21.64 2.62 2.78
N LEU A 415 20.89 2.42 1.69
CA LEU A 415 19.49 1.99 1.77
C LEU A 415 19.35 0.63 2.46
N ALA A 416 20.26 -0.32 2.20
CA ALA A 416 20.26 -1.63 2.85
C ALA A 416 20.53 -1.53 4.36
N VAL A 417 21.41 -0.62 4.80
CA VAL A 417 21.62 -0.33 6.22
C VAL A 417 20.34 0.25 6.85
N PHE A 418 19.70 1.21 6.20
CA PHE A 418 18.41 1.75 6.64
C PHE A 418 17.35 0.64 6.77
N MET A 419 17.24 -0.23 5.77
CA MET A 419 16.33 -1.38 5.78
C MET A 419 16.68 -2.35 6.91
N LEU A 420 17.98 -2.59 7.16
CA LEU A 420 18.46 -3.49 8.21
C LEU A 420 18.10 -2.94 9.61
N VAL A 421 18.25 -1.64 9.84
CA VAL A 421 17.84 -0.99 11.09
C VAL A 421 16.31 -1.13 11.26
N ALA A 422 15.53 -0.86 10.22
CA ALA A 422 14.09 -1.02 10.25
C ALA A 422 13.67 -2.49 10.52
N ALA A 423 14.30 -3.47 9.87
CA ALA A 423 14.06 -4.89 10.11
C ALA A 423 14.44 -5.31 11.56
N GLY A 424 15.53 -4.73 12.11
CA GLY A 424 15.90 -4.88 13.51
C GLY A 424 14.85 -4.34 14.48
N ILE A 425 14.29 -3.17 14.19
CA ILE A 425 13.17 -2.60 14.96
C ILE A 425 11.94 -3.52 14.89
N LEU A 426 11.61 -4.06 13.72
CA LEU A 426 10.51 -5.02 13.57
C LEU A 426 10.74 -6.26 14.44
N LEU A 427 11.96 -6.80 14.45
CA LEU A 427 12.33 -7.95 15.27
C LEU A 427 12.19 -7.64 16.77
N VAL A 428 12.70 -6.50 17.22
CA VAL A 428 12.57 -6.06 18.63
C VAL A 428 11.11 -5.90 19.02
N LEU A 429 10.29 -5.18 18.21
CA LEU A 429 8.85 -5.00 18.45
C LEU A 429 8.11 -6.34 18.51
N THR A 430 8.59 -7.35 17.78
CA THR A 430 7.95 -8.67 17.74
C THR A 430 8.35 -9.54 18.93
N VAL A 431 9.63 -9.55 19.30
CA VAL A 431 10.16 -10.39 20.41
C VAL A 431 9.72 -9.82 21.76
N ALA A 432 9.75 -8.49 21.91
CA ALA A 432 9.38 -7.81 23.17
C ALA A 432 7.87 -7.87 23.47
N ASP A 433 7.03 -8.05 22.46
CA ASP A 433 5.57 -8.05 22.65
C ASP A 433 5.08 -9.35 23.26
N ARG A 434 4.72 -9.28 24.54
CA ARG A 434 4.15 -10.38 25.31
C ARG A 434 2.70 -10.68 24.90
N SER A 435 1.97 -9.73 24.33
CA SER A 435 0.56 -9.91 23.94
C SER A 435 0.39 -10.99 22.85
N LEU A 436 1.42 -11.20 22.04
CA LEU A 436 1.44 -12.23 20.99
C LEU A 436 1.43 -13.68 21.54
N ARG A 437 1.74 -13.88 22.82
CA ARG A 437 1.72 -15.22 23.46
C ARG A 437 0.29 -15.73 23.68
N GLY A 438 -0.68 -14.81 23.79
CA GLY A 438 -2.10 -15.12 24.01
C GLY A 438 -2.92 -15.21 22.71
N VAL A 439 -2.33 -14.92 21.56
CA VAL A 439 -3.00 -15.00 20.25
C VAL A 439 -3.01 -16.45 19.77
N VAL A 440 -3.93 -17.25 20.33
CA VAL A 440 -4.21 -18.61 19.85
C VAL A 440 -5.50 -18.51 19.04
N PRO A 441 -5.55 -18.93 17.77
CA PRO A 441 -6.80 -19.02 17.04
C PRO A 441 -7.74 -19.97 17.78
N ARG A 442 -8.92 -19.48 18.13
CA ARG A 442 -10.00 -20.37 18.54
C ARG A 442 -10.40 -21.15 17.29
N GLY A 443 -10.16 -22.47 17.31
CA GLY A 443 -10.54 -23.40 16.27
C GLY A 443 -12.02 -23.39 15.93
#